data_5071af33fa8963b9744081cc4900e6a5
#
_entry.id   5071af33fa8963b9744081cc4900e6a5
#
_cell.length_a   1.000
_cell.length_b   1.000
_cell.length_c   1.000
_cell.angle_alpha   90.00
_cell.angle_beta   90.00
_cell.angle_gamma   90.00
#
_symmetry.space_group_name_H-M   'P 1'
#
loop_
_entity.id
_entity.type
_entity.pdbx_description
1 polymer ?
#
loop_
_entity_poly.entity_id
_entity_poly.type
_entity_poly.pdbx_seq_one_letter_code
_entity_poly.pdbx_strand_id
1 'polypeptide(L)'
;VECWSARELAKLLGYAQWRNFENIVNKAKAACEHAEQEVSYHFAEVGKMVSLGSGSEREVSDYMLTRYACYLVAQNGDPRKPQVAFAQNYFSVQTRRAELVQQRILDYERIQARTKLAETEKRLSGILYERGVDSKGFALIRSKGDKALFRIDTALLKRKLGAPESRPLADFLPTISIK
;
A
#
# COMPACT_ATOMS: atom_id res chain seq x y z
N VAL A 1 -18.08 -1.46 11.88
CA VAL A 1 -16.94 -2.26 11.37
C VAL A 1 -17.51 -3.62 10.94
N GLU A 2 -17.18 -4.10 9.74
CA GLU A 2 -17.55 -5.45 9.30
C GLU A 2 -16.76 -6.50 10.10
N CYS A 3 -17.47 -7.46 10.70
CA CYS A 3 -16.86 -8.51 11.50
C CYS A 3 -17.49 -9.87 11.16
N TRP A 4 -16.72 -10.95 11.32
CA TRP A 4 -17.11 -12.33 11.07
C TRP A 4 -16.82 -13.21 12.27
N SER A 5 -17.71 -14.15 12.56
CA SER A 5 -17.48 -15.16 13.60
C SER A 5 -16.35 -16.10 13.15
N ALA A 6 -15.38 -16.33 14.05
CA ALA A 6 -14.29 -17.27 13.79
C ALA A 6 -14.80 -18.71 13.62
N ARG A 7 -15.90 -19.11 14.30
CA ARG A 7 -16.51 -20.41 14.12
C ARG A 7 -17.16 -20.60 12.76
N GLU A 8 -17.71 -19.54 12.18
CA GLU A 8 -18.26 -19.59 10.82
C GLU A 8 -17.12 -19.63 9.79
N LEU A 9 -16.08 -18.84 10.00
CA LEU A 9 -14.88 -18.88 9.16
C LEU A 9 -14.20 -20.25 9.19
N ALA A 10 -14.15 -20.91 10.37
CA ALA A 10 -13.63 -22.26 10.50
C ALA A 10 -14.33 -23.26 9.57
N LYS A 11 -15.66 -23.20 9.50
CA LYS A 11 -16.45 -24.06 8.60
C LYS A 11 -16.15 -23.75 7.14
N LEU A 12 -16.08 -22.47 6.76
CA LEU A 12 -15.76 -22.02 5.40
C LEU A 12 -14.37 -22.47 4.96
N LEU A 13 -13.39 -22.46 5.87
CA LEU A 13 -12.02 -22.92 5.60
C LEU A 13 -11.83 -24.45 5.75
N GLY A 14 -12.92 -25.20 5.95
CA GLY A 14 -12.90 -26.66 6.01
C GLY A 14 -12.32 -27.25 7.29
N TYR A 15 -12.44 -26.55 8.44
CA TYR A 15 -12.01 -27.05 9.75
C TYR A 15 -13.22 -27.67 10.49
N ALA A 16 -13.19 -29.00 10.69
CA ALA A 16 -14.21 -29.70 11.42
C ALA A 16 -14.09 -29.57 12.95
N GLN A 17 -12.87 -29.40 13.45
CA GLN A 17 -12.57 -29.31 14.89
C GLN A 17 -12.13 -27.91 15.27
N TRP A 18 -12.83 -27.31 16.24
CA TRP A 18 -12.52 -25.96 16.75
C TRP A 18 -11.11 -25.83 17.28
N ARG A 19 -10.63 -26.81 18.06
CA ARG A 19 -9.28 -26.80 18.63
C ARG A 19 -8.19 -26.59 17.58
N ASN A 20 -8.32 -27.24 16.42
CA ASN A 20 -7.35 -27.08 15.33
C ASN A 20 -7.42 -25.70 14.70
N PHE A 21 -8.61 -25.14 14.57
CA PHE A 21 -8.80 -23.81 14.04
C PHE A 21 -8.36 -22.72 15.04
N GLU A 22 -8.63 -22.89 16.32
CA GLU A 22 -8.20 -22.00 17.41
C GLU A 22 -6.68 -21.85 17.45
N ASN A 23 -5.93 -22.91 17.19
CA ASN A 23 -4.46 -22.82 17.05
C ASN A 23 -4.04 -21.88 15.89
N ILE A 24 -4.82 -21.83 14.81
CA ILE A 24 -4.57 -20.93 13.69
C ILE A 24 -4.92 -19.49 14.06
N VAL A 25 -6.03 -19.30 14.77
CA VAL A 25 -6.41 -17.98 15.31
C VAL A 25 -5.31 -17.45 16.22
N ASN A 26 -4.74 -18.29 17.09
CA ASN A 26 -3.65 -17.90 17.97
C ASN A 26 -2.37 -17.53 17.20
N LYS A 27 -2.03 -18.25 16.13
CA LYS A 27 -0.92 -17.87 15.23
C LYS A 27 -1.19 -16.52 14.54
N ALA A 28 -2.43 -16.31 14.11
CA ALA A 28 -2.84 -15.06 13.48
C ALA A 28 -2.81 -13.88 14.49
N LYS A 29 -3.20 -14.10 15.76
CA LYS A 29 -3.05 -13.10 16.83
C LYS A 29 -1.58 -12.74 17.05
N ALA A 30 -0.68 -13.74 17.13
CA ALA A 30 0.75 -13.49 17.26
C ALA A 30 1.33 -12.71 16.05
N ALA A 31 0.91 -13.04 14.82
CA ALA A 31 1.31 -12.30 13.63
C ALA A 31 0.80 -10.84 13.65
N CYS A 32 -0.42 -10.61 14.16
CA CYS A 32 -0.99 -9.29 14.36
C CYS A 32 -0.17 -8.45 15.34
N GLU A 33 0.18 -9.05 16.49
CA GLU A 33 0.99 -8.42 17.53
C GLU A 33 2.39 -8.04 17.02
N HIS A 34 3.07 -8.96 16.33
CA HIS A 34 4.39 -8.68 15.73
C HIS A 34 4.35 -7.65 14.60
N ALA A 35 3.19 -7.44 13.98
CA ALA A 35 2.96 -6.36 13.02
C ALA A 35 2.57 -5.03 13.69
N GLU A 36 2.71 -4.92 15.01
CA GLU A 36 2.39 -3.72 15.82
C GLU A 36 0.91 -3.28 15.64
N GLN A 37 0.01 -4.23 15.38
CA GLN A 37 -1.42 -3.97 15.29
C GLN A 37 -2.13 -4.35 16.60
N GLU A 38 -3.16 -3.59 16.96
CA GLU A 38 -3.93 -3.82 18.19
C GLU A 38 -4.77 -5.10 18.08
N VAL A 39 -4.34 -6.17 18.77
CA VAL A 39 -4.97 -7.51 18.68
C VAL A 39 -6.44 -7.47 19.14
N SER A 40 -6.74 -6.76 20.22
CA SER A 40 -8.11 -6.66 20.76
C SER A 40 -9.09 -6.02 19.79
N TYR A 41 -8.63 -5.11 18.94
CA TYR A 41 -9.42 -4.49 17.87
C TYR A 41 -9.77 -5.47 16.75
N HIS A 42 -8.86 -6.39 16.44
CA HIS A 42 -8.99 -7.31 15.31
C HIS A 42 -9.58 -8.67 15.69
N PHE A 43 -9.43 -9.10 16.94
CA PHE A 43 -9.84 -10.40 17.48
C PHE A 43 -10.63 -10.21 18.79
N ALA A 44 -11.87 -9.72 18.71
CA ALA A 44 -12.70 -9.51 19.89
C ALA A 44 -13.26 -10.83 20.39
N GLU A 45 -12.99 -11.16 21.66
CA GLU A 45 -13.53 -12.36 22.29
C GLU A 45 -15.00 -12.20 22.62
N VAL A 46 -15.82 -13.21 22.27
CA VAL A 46 -17.25 -13.21 22.47
C VAL A 46 -17.74 -14.60 22.88
N GLY A 47 -18.81 -14.65 23.68
CA GLY A 47 -19.56 -15.87 23.92
C GLY A 47 -20.60 -16.10 22.82
N LYS A 48 -20.70 -17.33 22.29
CA LYS A 48 -21.73 -17.73 21.34
C LYS A 48 -22.59 -18.84 21.93
N MET A 49 -23.90 -18.63 22.00
CA MET A 49 -24.84 -19.68 22.39
C MET A 49 -24.99 -20.70 21.26
N VAL A 50 -24.83 -21.96 21.57
CA VAL A 50 -25.04 -23.07 20.65
C VAL A 50 -26.05 -24.04 21.23
N SER A 51 -27.05 -24.44 20.43
CA SER A 51 -28.07 -25.40 20.84
C SER A 51 -27.49 -26.79 20.87
N LEU A 52 -27.73 -27.50 21.95
CA LEU A 52 -27.44 -28.94 22.12
C LEU A 52 -28.67 -29.77 21.67
N GLY A 53 -28.44 -30.97 21.16
CA GLY A 53 -29.50 -31.84 20.64
C GLY A 53 -30.60 -32.20 21.65
N SER A 54 -30.47 -31.82 22.94
CA SER A 54 -31.44 -31.99 24.01
C SER A 54 -32.34 -30.74 24.22
N GLY A 55 -32.26 -29.72 23.35
CA GLY A 55 -33.01 -28.46 23.52
C GLY A 55 -32.39 -27.49 24.54
N SER A 56 -31.29 -27.86 25.21
CA SER A 56 -30.51 -26.97 26.06
C SER A 56 -29.50 -26.14 25.22
N GLU A 57 -29.14 -24.97 25.71
CA GLU A 57 -28.11 -24.12 25.09
C GLU A 57 -26.85 -24.11 25.94
N ARG A 58 -25.72 -24.04 25.26
CA ARG A 58 -24.42 -23.92 25.89
C ARG A 58 -23.66 -22.73 25.30
N GLU A 59 -23.10 -21.89 26.17
CA GLU A 59 -22.16 -20.86 25.75
C GLU A 59 -20.82 -21.48 25.38
N VAL A 60 -20.30 -21.11 24.23
CA VAL A 60 -18.97 -21.49 23.74
C VAL A 60 -18.20 -20.25 23.36
N SER A 61 -16.89 -20.28 23.59
CA SER A 61 -15.98 -19.21 23.17
C SER A 61 -15.96 -19.09 21.65
N ASP A 62 -16.02 -17.85 21.16
CA ASP A 62 -15.87 -17.47 19.76
C ASP A 62 -15.08 -16.14 19.67
N TYR A 63 -14.71 -15.74 18.47
CA TYR A 63 -14.07 -14.46 18.20
C TYR A 63 -14.82 -13.75 17.08
N MET A 64 -15.02 -12.44 17.24
CA MET A 64 -15.41 -11.57 16.13
C MET A 64 -14.13 -11.04 15.49
N LEU A 65 -13.98 -11.37 14.21
CA LEU A 65 -12.77 -11.09 13.42
C LEU A 65 -13.05 -9.95 12.45
N THR A 66 -12.18 -8.94 12.43
CA THR A 66 -12.20 -7.96 11.33
C THR A 66 -11.74 -8.61 10.03
N ARG A 67 -11.92 -7.93 8.90
CA ARG A 67 -11.42 -8.39 7.59
C ARG A 67 -9.91 -8.69 7.62
N TYR A 68 -9.14 -7.83 8.28
CA TYR A 68 -7.69 -8.02 8.47
C TYR A 68 -7.37 -9.31 9.23
N ALA A 69 -8.08 -9.55 10.34
CA ALA A 69 -7.92 -10.79 11.10
C ALA A 69 -8.27 -12.04 10.28
N CYS A 70 -9.34 -11.98 9.48
CA CYS A 70 -9.70 -13.09 8.57
C CYS A 70 -8.58 -13.38 7.56
N TYR A 71 -7.90 -12.35 7.07
CA TYR A 71 -6.74 -12.51 6.16
C TYR A 71 -5.58 -13.20 6.87
N LEU A 72 -5.23 -12.76 8.08
CA LEU A 72 -4.17 -13.38 8.87
C LEU A 72 -4.49 -14.83 9.20
N VAL A 73 -5.74 -15.14 9.55
CA VAL A 73 -6.19 -16.52 9.81
C VAL A 73 -6.03 -17.37 8.55
N ALA A 74 -6.46 -16.90 7.39
CA ALA A 74 -6.33 -17.64 6.13
C ALA A 74 -4.86 -17.87 5.75
N GLN A 75 -3.98 -16.86 5.95
CA GLN A 75 -2.55 -17.00 5.68
C GLN A 75 -1.84 -17.99 6.59
N ASN A 76 -2.29 -18.14 7.83
CA ASN A 76 -1.77 -19.11 8.80
C ASN A 76 -2.44 -20.48 8.71
N GLY A 77 -3.44 -20.64 7.83
CA GLY A 77 -4.15 -21.91 7.61
C GLY A 77 -3.33 -22.96 6.89
N ASP A 78 -3.79 -24.22 6.96
CA ASP A 78 -3.14 -25.34 6.27
C ASP A 78 -3.43 -25.33 4.76
N PRO A 79 -2.43 -25.07 3.90
CA PRO A 79 -2.60 -24.96 2.45
C PRO A 79 -3.00 -26.28 1.77
N ARG A 80 -2.93 -27.43 2.47
CA ARG A 80 -3.43 -28.70 1.97
C ARG A 80 -4.96 -28.76 1.89
N LYS A 81 -5.63 -27.82 2.59
CA LYS A 81 -7.09 -27.65 2.48
C LYS A 81 -7.41 -26.79 1.26
N PRO A 82 -8.23 -27.27 0.32
CA PRO A 82 -8.55 -26.53 -0.92
C PRO A 82 -9.12 -25.13 -0.66
N GLN A 83 -9.94 -24.97 0.39
CA GLN A 83 -10.54 -23.68 0.75
C GLN A 83 -9.50 -22.68 1.25
N VAL A 84 -8.51 -23.15 2.03
CA VAL A 84 -7.40 -22.34 2.52
C VAL A 84 -6.49 -21.95 1.35
N ALA A 85 -6.12 -22.92 0.50
CA ALA A 85 -5.30 -22.66 -0.68
C ALA A 85 -5.96 -21.63 -1.61
N PHE A 86 -7.28 -21.74 -1.82
CA PHE A 86 -8.04 -20.77 -2.59
C PHE A 86 -7.97 -19.37 -1.97
N ALA A 87 -8.21 -19.26 -0.65
CA ALA A 87 -8.15 -17.97 0.05
C ALA A 87 -6.77 -17.33 -0.04
N GLN A 88 -5.70 -18.11 0.19
CA GLN A 88 -4.32 -17.62 0.08
C GLN A 88 -3.98 -17.14 -1.33
N ASN A 89 -4.36 -17.90 -2.35
CA ASN A 89 -4.17 -17.47 -3.74
C ASN A 89 -4.98 -16.21 -4.08
N TYR A 90 -6.24 -16.15 -3.64
CA TYR A 90 -7.09 -14.98 -3.84
C TYR A 90 -6.43 -13.71 -3.24
N PHE A 91 -5.94 -13.77 -1.99
CA PHE A 91 -5.31 -12.63 -1.34
C PHE A 91 -4.02 -12.23 -2.05
N SER A 92 -3.19 -13.17 -2.47
CA SER A 92 -1.96 -12.89 -3.23
C SER A 92 -2.27 -12.14 -4.54
N VAL A 93 -3.28 -12.57 -5.27
CA VAL A 93 -3.72 -11.92 -6.52
C VAL A 93 -4.28 -10.52 -6.25
N GLN A 94 -5.11 -10.35 -5.20
CA GLN A 94 -5.69 -9.05 -4.87
C GLN A 94 -4.63 -8.07 -4.38
N THR A 95 -3.66 -8.51 -3.57
CA THR A 95 -2.54 -7.68 -3.15
C THR A 95 -1.76 -7.18 -4.38
N ARG A 96 -1.43 -8.08 -5.31
CA ARG A 96 -0.73 -7.69 -6.55
C ARG A 96 -1.52 -6.71 -7.40
N ARG A 97 -2.83 -6.90 -7.50
CA ARG A 97 -3.72 -5.94 -8.19
C ARG A 97 -3.70 -4.56 -7.52
N ALA A 98 -3.78 -4.53 -6.19
CA ALA A 98 -3.72 -3.28 -5.43
C ALA A 98 -2.39 -2.54 -5.64
N GLU A 99 -1.26 -3.24 -5.61
CA GLU A 99 0.06 -2.69 -5.91
C GLU A 99 0.13 -2.06 -7.31
N LEU A 100 -0.39 -2.77 -8.32
CA LEU A 100 -0.41 -2.26 -9.70
C LEU A 100 -1.31 -1.03 -9.86
N VAL A 101 -2.45 -0.99 -9.17
CA VAL A 101 -3.33 0.19 -9.17
C VAL A 101 -2.63 1.36 -8.50
N GLN A 102 -2.00 1.14 -7.34
CA GLN A 102 -1.23 2.15 -6.63
C GLN A 102 -0.10 2.71 -7.50
N GLN A 103 0.65 1.84 -8.18
CA GLN A 103 1.72 2.27 -9.08
C GLN A 103 1.18 3.14 -10.23
N ARG A 104 0.06 2.76 -10.84
CA ARG A 104 -0.57 3.55 -11.91
C ARG A 104 -1.02 4.93 -11.43
N ILE A 105 -1.54 5.04 -10.21
CA ILE A 105 -1.92 6.33 -9.61
C ILE A 105 -0.67 7.21 -9.47
N LEU A 106 0.42 6.68 -8.93
CA LEU A 106 1.68 7.41 -8.79
C LEU A 106 2.26 7.84 -10.14
N ASP A 107 2.22 6.97 -11.14
CA ASP A 107 2.68 7.28 -12.50
C ASP A 107 1.81 8.39 -13.14
N TYR A 108 0.50 8.33 -12.95
CA TYR A 108 -0.41 9.38 -13.42
C TYR A 108 -0.13 10.73 -12.76
N GLU A 109 0.02 10.76 -11.42
CA GLU A 109 0.39 11.98 -10.69
C GLU A 109 1.72 12.55 -11.18
N ARG A 110 2.70 11.68 -11.47
CA ARG A 110 3.99 12.08 -12.01
C ARG A 110 3.85 12.75 -13.39
N ILE A 111 3.05 12.16 -14.28
CA ILE A 111 2.78 12.72 -15.60
C ILE A 111 2.11 14.10 -15.47
N GLN A 112 1.10 14.24 -14.63
CA GLN A 112 0.42 15.50 -14.38
C GLN A 112 1.39 16.59 -13.84
N ALA A 113 2.23 16.24 -12.87
CA ALA A 113 3.23 17.15 -12.33
C ALA A 113 4.23 17.59 -13.41
N ARG A 114 4.68 16.67 -14.27
CA ARG A 114 5.58 16.97 -15.40
C ARG A 114 4.95 17.91 -16.43
N THR A 115 3.69 17.66 -16.79
CA THR A 115 2.96 18.52 -17.73
C THR A 115 2.85 19.94 -17.19
N LYS A 116 2.42 20.09 -15.94
CA LYS A 116 2.29 21.39 -15.26
C LYS A 116 3.63 22.13 -15.17
N LEU A 117 4.71 21.41 -14.84
CA LEU A 117 6.05 21.99 -14.81
C LEU A 117 6.46 22.49 -16.20
N ALA A 118 6.28 21.67 -17.26
CA ALA A 118 6.64 22.04 -18.63
C ALA A 118 5.88 23.28 -19.11
N GLU A 119 4.59 23.40 -18.80
CA GLU A 119 3.78 24.59 -19.10
C GLU A 119 4.31 25.83 -18.36
N THR A 120 4.66 25.69 -17.08
CA THR A 120 5.19 26.78 -16.27
C THR A 120 6.58 27.22 -16.77
N GLU A 121 7.45 26.27 -17.10
CA GLU A 121 8.75 26.54 -17.71
C GLU A 121 8.64 27.27 -19.06
N LYS A 122 7.68 26.83 -19.90
CA LYS A 122 7.42 27.49 -21.19
C LYS A 122 6.95 28.93 -20.99
N ARG A 123 6.05 29.18 -20.05
CA ARG A 123 5.56 30.52 -19.73
C ARG A 123 6.68 31.40 -19.18
N LEU A 124 7.52 30.91 -18.27
CA LEU A 124 8.67 31.62 -17.76
C LEU A 124 9.66 31.95 -18.87
N SER A 125 9.93 30.98 -19.76
CA SER A 125 10.82 31.18 -20.91
C SER A 125 10.31 32.29 -21.84
N GLY A 126 9.01 32.36 -22.12
CA GLY A 126 8.40 33.44 -22.90
C GLY A 126 8.60 34.80 -22.26
N ILE A 127 8.33 34.96 -20.98
CA ILE A 127 8.50 36.20 -20.23
C ILE A 127 9.97 36.65 -20.23
N LEU A 128 10.91 35.72 -20.05
CA LEU A 128 12.34 36.05 -20.05
C LEU A 128 12.81 36.48 -21.46
N TYR A 129 12.35 35.83 -22.49
CA TYR A 129 12.64 36.17 -23.89
C TYR A 129 12.10 37.57 -24.24
N GLU A 130 10.86 37.91 -23.90
CA GLU A 130 10.26 39.22 -24.07
C GLU A 130 11.05 40.33 -23.37
N ARG A 131 11.75 40.00 -22.29
CA ARG A 131 12.63 40.92 -21.55
C ARG A 131 14.08 40.95 -22.06
N GLY A 132 14.37 40.32 -23.20
CA GLY A 132 15.66 40.34 -23.85
C GLY A 132 16.72 39.42 -23.25
N VAL A 133 16.31 38.39 -22.46
CA VAL A 133 17.23 37.39 -21.92
C VAL A 133 17.60 36.41 -23.02
N ASP A 134 18.90 36.29 -23.32
CA ASP A 134 19.43 35.35 -24.28
C ASP A 134 19.51 33.91 -23.73
N SER A 135 19.85 32.95 -24.59
CA SER A 135 19.95 31.54 -24.22
C SER A 135 20.97 31.26 -23.10
N LYS A 136 22.04 32.05 -22.99
CA LYS A 136 23.06 31.93 -21.93
C LYS A 136 22.51 32.44 -20.60
N GLY A 137 21.82 33.57 -20.62
CA GLY A 137 21.15 34.12 -19.46
C GLY A 137 20.05 33.18 -18.93
N PHE A 138 19.31 32.56 -19.83
CA PHE A 138 18.30 31.59 -19.47
C PHE A 138 18.90 30.35 -18.77
N ALA A 139 19.98 29.79 -19.31
CA ALA A 139 20.69 28.66 -18.70
C ALA A 139 21.25 29.02 -17.30
N LEU A 140 21.75 30.24 -17.14
CA LEU A 140 22.24 30.74 -15.85
C LEU A 140 21.12 30.87 -14.82
N ILE A 141 19.98 31.45 -15.20
CA ILE A 141 18.80 31.59 -14.31
C ILE A 141 18.34 30.22 -13.84
N ARG A 142 18.24 29.24 -14.75
CA ARG A 142 17.83 27.88 -14.45
C ARG A 142 18.82 27.20 -13.49
N SER A 143 20.12 27.30 -13.76
CA SER A 143 21.15 26.73 -12.87
C SER A 143 21.13 27.34 -11.48
N LYS A 144 20.88 28.65 -11.37
CA LYS A 144 20.73 29.33 -10.07
C LYS A 144 19.47 28.84 -9.33
N GLY A 145 18.37 28.62 -10.04
CA GLY A 145 17.15 28.04 -9.48
C GLY A 145 17.39 26.63 -8.92
N ASP A 146 18.03 25.76 -9.69
CA ASP A 146 18.40 24.41 -9.25
C ASP A 146 19.33 24.44 -8.03
N LYS A 147 20.31 25.36 -8.04
CA LYS A 147 21.21 25.54 -6.91
C LYS A 147 20.50 26.03 -5.64
N ALA A 148 19.52 26.91 -5.78
CA ALA A 148 18.71 27.36 -4.66
C ALA A 148 17.85 26.23 -4.07
N LEU A 149 17.27 25.35 -4.91
CA LEU A 149 16.42 24.25 -4.50
C LEU A 149 17.22 23.04 -3.97
N PHE A 150 18.27 22.65 -4.68
CA PHE A 150 19.02 21.42 -4.41
C PHE A 150 20.41 21.63 -3.81
N ARG A 151 20.84 22.88 -3.61
CA ARG A 151 22.15 23.31 -3.10
C ARG A 151 23.35 22.86 -3.97
N ILE A 152 23.09 22.39 -5.19
CA ILE A 152 24.12 21.98 -6.18
C ILE A 152 23.72 22.43 -7.57
N ASP A 153 24.71 22.62 -8.44
CA ASP A 153 24.49 23.05 -9.81
C ASP A 153 23.83 21.96 -10.66
N THR A 154 23.04 22.35 -11.66
CA THR A 154 22.30 21.46 -12.58
C THR A 154 23.17 20.35 -13.16
N ALA A 155 24.40 20.66 -13.61
CA ALA A 155 25.32 19.68 -14.21
C ALA A 155 25.78 18.63 -13.18
N LEU A 156 26.06 19.04 -11.95
CA LEU A 156 26.45 18.14 -10.88
C LEU A 156 25.28 17.27 -10.42
N LEU A 157 24.08 17.87 -10.37
CA LEU A 157 22.84 17.15 -10.02
C LEU A 157 22.51 16.09 -11.07
N LYS A 158 22.61 16.42 -12.36
CA LYS A 158 22.44 15.44 -13.45
C LYS A 158 23.40 14.27 -13.32
N ARG A 159 24.68 14.54 -13.05
CA ARG A 159 25.69 13.47 -12.83
C ARG A 159 25.34 12.57 -11.64
N LYS A 160 24.93 13.15 -10.52
CA LYS A 160 24.51 12.38 -9.33
C LYS A 160 23.31 11.48 -9.59
N LEU A 161 22.37 11.93 -10.42
CA LEU A 161 21.15 11.18 -10.76
C LEU A 161 21.34 10.23 -11.96
N GLY A 162 22.52 10.20 -12.59
CA GLY A 162 22.76 9.43 -13.82
C GLY A 162 21.93 9.93 -15.01
N ALA A 163 21.52 11.19 -15.00
CA ALA A 163 20.67 11.78 -16.03
C ALA A 163 21.52 12.21 -17.25
N PRO A 164 21.13 11.80 -18.50
CA PRO A 164 21.78 12.28 -19.71
C PRO A 164 21.69 13.79 -19.84
N GLU A 165 22.71 14.42 -20.43
CA GLU A 165 22.74 15.88 -20.62
C GLU A 165 21.58 16.40 -21.48
N SER A 166 21.19 15.62 -22.49
CA SER A 166 20.09 15.96 -23.41
C SER A 166 18.70 15.90 -22.81
N ARG A 167 18.53 15.26 -21.64
CA ARG A 167 17.21 15.10 -21.02
C ARG A 167 16.97 16.13 -19.90
N PRO A 168 15.71 16.57 -19.72
CA PRO A 168 15.34 17.45 -18.61
C PRO A 168 15.63 16.80 -17.25
N LEU A 169 16.15 17.57 -16.30
CA LEU A 169 16.44 17.10 -14.94
C LEU A 169 15.18 16.54 -14.25
N ALA A 170 14.03 17.16 -14.49
CA ALA A 170 12.76 16.78 -13.90
C ALA A 170 12.29 15.35 -14.24
N ASP A 171 12.82 14.74 -15.30
CA ASP A 171 12.52 13.32 -15.63
C ASP A 171 13.11 12.35 -14.59
N PHE A 172 14.13 12.79 -13.86
CA PHE A 172 14.91 11.98 -12.92
C PHE A 172 14.65 12.38 -11.45
N LEU A 173 13.90 13.44 -11.21
CA LEU A 173 13.55 13.90 -9.86
C LEU A 173 12.32 13.14 -9.32
N PRO A 174 12.22 12.97 -7.99
CA PRO A 174 10.99 12.49 -7.34
C PRO A 174 9.79 13.41 -7.63
N THR A 175 8.59 12.86 -7.64
CA THR A 175 7.35 13.63 -7.93
C THR A 175 7.17 14.82 -6.99
N ILE A 176 7.54 14.68 -5.73
CA ILE A 176 7.46 15.77 -4.74
C ILE A 176 8.36 16.96 -5.09
N SER A 177 9.49 16.73 -5.76
CA SER A 177 10.41 17.79 -6.20
C SER A 177 9.99 18.45 -7.51
N ILE A 178 8.97 17.91 -8.17
CA ILE A 178 8.42 18.41 -9.44
C ILE A 178 7.17 19.26 -9.19
N LYS A 179 6.42 18.94 -8.12
CA LYS A 179 5.21 19.68 -7.70
C LYS A 179 5.57 21.04 -7.13
#